data_390726482d039119fa464edc4b8ffd42
#
_entry.id   390726482d039119fa464edc4b8ffd42
#
_cell.length_a   1.000
_cell.length_b   1.000
_cell.length_c   1.000
_cell.angle_alpha   90.00
_cell.angle_beta   90.00
_cell.angle_gamma   90.00
#
_symmetry.space_group_name_H-M   'P 1'
#
loop_
_entity.id
_entity.type
_entity.pdbx_description
1 polymer ?
#
loop_
_entity_poly.entity_id
_entity_poly.type
_entity_poly.pdbx_seq_one_letter_code
_entity_poly.pdbx_strand_id
1 'polypeptide(L)'
;AHGDIIMVGAYAILTAMTLCGNPFIAILAAIIICTLLGIFTEKLAYKPLRGSSPLAVLITAIGVSYLLQSVAQLIFGAETRPVTIANFQPIQIGGLRISVAAVITLIIGAVIMAGLTLFINKTKIGRAMLAVSEDRGAAQLMGINVNMIITVTFAIGSALAAFASTFYLMQIPNTSPTLGSMPGIKAFTAAVIGGIGSIPGAMLG
;
A
#
# COMPACT_ATOMS: atom_id res chain seq x y z
N ALA A 1 7.36 5.41 3.28
CA ALA A 1 7.05 5.49 1.83
C ALA A 1 5.75 4.75 1.46
N HIS A 2 5.50 3.48 1.91
CA HIS A 2 4.26 2.77 1.53
C HIS A 2 2.99 3.41 2.11
N GLY A 3 3.05 4.01 3.30
CA GLY A 3 1.95 4.79 3.85
C GLY A 3 1.59 5.99 2.97
N ASP A 4 2.59 6.67 2.40
CA ASP A 4 2.35 7.82 1.52
C ASP A 4 1.79 7.41 0.15
N ILE A 5 2.01 6.16 -0.28
CA ILE A 5 1.32 5.59 -1.45
C ILE A 5 -0.18 5.45 -1.17
N ILE A 6 -0.59 5.13 0.08
CA ILE A 6 -2.00 5.15 0.49
C ILE A 6 -2.58 6.56 0.34
N MET A 7 -1.85 7.59 0.76
CA MET A 7 -2.24 8.99 0.57
C MET A 7 -2.41 9.34 -0.91
N VAL A 8 -1.44 8.98 -1.76
CA VAL A 8 -1.54 9.22 -3.22
C VAL A 8 -2.73 8.46 -3.82
N GLY A 9 -2.99 7.23 -3.36
CA GLY A 9 -4.18 6.47 -3.74
C GLY A 9 -5.48 7.21 -3.38
N ALA A 10 -5.55 7.80 -2.18
CA ALA A 10 -6.70 8.59 -1.76
C ALA A 10 -6.92 9.83 -2.65
N TYR A 11 -5.85 10.55 -3.02
CA TYR A 11 -5.94 11.67 -3.95
C TYR A 11 -6.28 11.23 -5.38
N ALA A 12 -5.76 10.08 -5.83
CA ALA A 12 -6.13 9.52 -7.13
C ALA A 12 -7.63 9.16 -7.19
N ILE A 13 -8.17 8.60 -6.10
CA ILE A 13 -9.60 8.33 -5.98
C ILE A 13 -10.39 9.64 -6.00
N LEU A 14 -9.98 10.66 -5.23
CA LEU A 14 -10.62 11.97 -5.22
C LEU A 14 -10.69 12.57 -6.64
N THR A 15 -9.58 12.61 -7.34
CA THR A 15 -9.52 13.17 -8.70
C THR A 15 -10.34 12.36 -9.71
N ALA A 16 -10.29 11.05 -9.63
CA ALA A 16 -11.08 10.20 -10.54
C ALA A 16 -12.58 10.25 -10.23
N MET A 17 -12.98 10.39 -8.96
CA MET A 17 -14.38 10.59 -8.59
C MET A 17 -14.92 11.93 -9.06
N THR A 18 -14.12 13.01 -8.99
CA THR A 18 -14.53 14.33 -9.50
C THR A 18 -14.64 14.37 -11.01
N LEU A 19 -13.85 13.58 -11.75
CA LEU A 19 -13.85 13.54 -13.21
C LEU A 19 -14.89 12.58 -13.79
N CYS A 20 -15.01 11.38 -13.24
CA CYS A 20 -15.80 10.30 -13.83
C CYS A 20 -17.07 9.97 -13.04
N GLY A 21 -17.15 10.34 -11.75
CA GLY A 21 -18.29 10.03 -10.88
C GLY A 21 -18.52 8.52 -10.61
N ASN A 22 -17.67 7.64 -11.14
CA ASN A 22 -17.82 6.19 -11.03
C ASN A 22 -16.77 5.62 -10.08
N PRO A 23 -17.17 4.97 -8.95
CA PRO A 23 -16.24 4.47 -7.95
C PRO A 23 -15.34 3.33 -8.49
N PHE A 24 -15.81 2.51 -9.42
CA PHE A 24 -14.99 1.43 -10.00
C PHE A 24 -13.82 1.98 -10.83
N ILE A 25 -14.09 3.04 -11.63
CA ILE A 25 -13.05 3.69 -12.41
C ILE A 25 -12.05 4.38 -11.48
N ALA A 26 -12.53 4.99 -10.41
CA ALA A 26 -11.67 5.65 -9.41
C ALA A 26 -10.72 4.66 -8.72
N ILE A 27 -11.21 3.49 -8.33
CA ILE A 27 -10.38 2.43 -7.73
C ILE A 27 -9.34 1.91 -8.74
N LEU A 28 -9.75 1.65 -9.98
CA LEU A 28 -8.84 1.18 -11.01
C LEU A 28 -7.73 2.21 -11.32
N ALA A 29 -8.09 3.49 -11.42
CA ALA A 29 -7.14 4.57 -11.61
C ALA A 29 -6.15 4.67 -10.44
N ALA A 30 -6.63 4.55 -9.20
CA ALA A 30 -5.78 4.54 -8.02
C ALA A 30 -4.78 3.37 -8.04
N ILE A 31 -5.22 2.18 -8.42
CA ILE A 31 -4.33 1.01 -8.53
C ILE A 31 -3.23 1.26 -9.56
N ILE A 32 -3.58 1.78 -10.73
CA ILE A 32 -2.60 2.07 -11.79
C ILE A 32 -1.62 3.15 -11.34
N ILE A 33 -2.11 4.27 -10.82
CA ILE A 33 -1.28 5.39 -10.38
C ILE A 33 -0.35 4.96 -9.23
N CYS A 34 -0.86 4.28 -8.22
CA CYS A 34 -0.05 3.81 -7.09
C CYS A 34 1.00 2.78 -7.53
N THR A 35 0.65 1.86 -8.43
CA THR A 35 1.59 0.85 -8.95
C THR A 35 2.72 1.52 -9.73
N LEU A 36 2.39 2.45 -10.63
CA LEU A 36 3.39 3.22 -11.39
C LEU A 36 4.28 4.04 -10.46
N LEU A 37 3.69 4.72 -9.47
CA LEU A 37 4.43 5.49 -8.49
C LEU A 37 5.38 4.61 -7.66
N GLY A 38 4.92 3.42 -7.25
CA GLY A 38 5.73 2.46 -6.52
C GLY A 38 6.93 1.97 -7.33
N ILE A 39 6.73 1.63 -8.61
CA ILE A 39 7.81 1.26 -9.52
C ILE A 39 8.77 2.43 -9.72
N PHE A 40 8.25 3.64 -9.89
CA PHE A 40 9.06 4.85 -10.07
C PHE A 40 9.91 5.14 -8.82
N THR A 41 9.30 5.10 -7.66
CA THR A 41 9.99 5.29 -6.36
C THR A 41 11.06 4.23 -6.15
N GLU A 42 10.78 2.96 -6.48
CA GLU A 42 11.76 1.89 -6.38
C GLU A 42 12.95 2.15 -7.30
N LYS A 43 12.71 2.45 -8.57
CA LYS A 43 13.78 2.65 -9.55
C LYS A 43 14.62 3.89 -9.27
N LEU A 44 14.01 4.99 -8.83
CA LEU A 44 14.70 6.26 -8.62
C LEU A 44 15.38 6.34 -7.26
N ALA A 45 14.68 5.95 -6.19
CA ALA A 45 15.14 6.15 -4.83
C ALA A 45 15.85 4.92 -4.25
N TYR A 46 15.30 3.71 -4.45
CA TYR A 46 15.81 2.51 -3.77
C TYR A 46 16.82 1.71 -4.59
N LYS A 47 16.67 1.67 -5.91
CA LYS A 47 17.60 0.92 -6.78
C LYS A 47 19.06 1.36 -6.64
N PRO A 48 19.40 2.67 -6.64
CA PRO A 48 20.79 3.12 -6.47
C PRO A 48 21.36 2.81 -5.10
N LEU A 49 20.53 2.62 -4.08
CA LEU A 49 20.93 2.38 -2.69
C LEU A 49 21.01 0.89 -2.31
N ARG A 50 20.83 -0.05 -3.25
CA ARG A 50 20.82 -1.50 -2.97
C ARG A 50 22.13 -2.05 -2.40
N GLY A 51 23.26 -1.36 -2.62
CA GLY A 51 24.57 -1.69 -2.05
C GLY A 51 24.95 -0.87 -0.82
N SER A 52 24.09 0.06 -0.39
CA SER A 52 24.36 0.98 0.72
C SER A 52 23.92 0.37 2.06
N SER A 53 24.33 1.02 3.16
CA SER A 53 23.92 0.60 4.52
C SER A 53 22.40 0.64 4.70
N PRO A 54 21.82 -0.22 5.55
CA PRO A 54 20.39 -0.19 5.86
C PRO A 54 19.89 1.17 6.37
N LEU A 55 20.77 1.91 7.06
CA LEU A 55 20.48 3.25 7.56
C LEU A 55 20.26 4.24 6.43
N ALA A 56 21.08 4.19 5.36
CA ALA A 56 20.92 5.04 4.19
C ALA A 56 19.57 4.80 3.49
N VAL A 57 19.16 3.54 3.38
CA VAL A 57 17.86 3.17 2.81
C VAL A 57 16.71 3.71 3.66
N LEU A 58 16.83 3.66 4.99
CA LEU A 58 15.81 4.17 5.92
C LEU A 58 15.68 5.70 5.83
N ILE A 59 16.80 6.44 5.80
CA ILE A 59 16.81 7.90 5.65
C ILE A 59 16.17 8.29 4.30
N THR A 60 16.51 7.58 3.23
CA THR A 60 15.91 7.80 1.91
C THR A 60 14.41 7.54 1.91
N ALA A 61 13.95 6.51 2.61
CA ALA A 61 12.52 6.22 2.76
C ALA A 61 11.77 7.38 3.41
N ILE A 62 12.36 8.02 4.44
CA ILE A 62 11.81 9.20 5.10
C ILE A 62 11.80 10.40 4.14
N GLY A 63 12.91 10.62 3.41
CA GLY A 63 13.00 11.70 2.42
C GLY A 63 11.96 11.58 1.31
N VAL A 64 11.76 10.37 0.78
CA VAL A 64 10.70 10.10 -0.22
C VAL A 64 9.31 10.36 0.36
N SER A 65 9.06 10.00 1.63
CA SER A 65 7.79 10.29 2.30
C SER A 65 7.51 11.78 2.34
N TYR A 66 8.46 12.59 2.81
CA TYR A 66 8.31 14.05 2.85
C TYR A 66 8.15 14.66 1.47
N LEU A 67 8.89 14.15 0.47
CA LEU A 67 8.76 14.61 -0.91
C LEU A 67 7.33 14.37 -1.42
N LEU A 68 6.78 13.18 -1.25
CA LEU A 68 5.42 12.85 -1.69
C LEU A 68 4.36 13.72 -0.97
N GLN A 69 4.53 13.93 0.34
CA GLN A 69 3.64 14.81 1.12
C GLN A 69 3.71 16.25 0.64
N SER A 70 4.92 16.78 0.41
CA SER A 70 5.11 18.15 -0.09
C SER A 70 4.54 18.34 -1.50
N VAL A 71 4.73 17.37 -2.39
CA VAL A 71 4.15 17.39 -3.73
C VAL A 71 2.62 17.36 -3.66
N ALA A 72 2.04 16.53 -2.79
CA ALA A 72 0.59 16.48 -2.58
C ALA A 72 0.06 17.82 -2.05
N GLN A 73 0.78 18.47 -1.11
CA GLN A 73 0.42 19.80 -0.61
C GLN A 73 0.48 20.88 -1.69
N LEU A 74 1.47 20.84 -2.57
CA LEU A 74 1.59 21.80 -3.68
C LEU A 74 0.46 21.66 -4.70
N ILE A 75 0.04 20.43 -4.99
CA ILE A 75 -0.98 20.16 -6.02
C ILE A 75 -2.41 20.34 -5.47
N PHE A 76 -2.67 19.80 -4.29
CA PHE A 76 -4.02 19.73 -3.72
C PHE A 76 -4.28 20.72 -2.58
N GLY A 77 -3.23 21.39 -2.10
CA GLY A 77 -3.29 22.24 -0.91
C GLY A 77 -3.11 21.46 0.40
N ALA A 78 -2.98 22.18 1.52
CA ALA A 78 -2.79 21.59 2.85
C ALA A 78 -4.13 21.19 3.53
N GLU A 79 -5.26 21.57 2.95
CA GLU A 79 -6.57 21.36 3.55
C GLU A 79 -7.05 19.91 3.39
N THR A 80 -7.82 19.47 4.40
CA THR A 80 -8.51 18.19 4.33
C THR A 80 -9.70 18.27 3.39
N ARG A 81 -9.77 17.36 2.43
CA ARG A 81 -10.86 17.30 1.44
C ARG A 81 -11.76 16.10 1.68
N PRO A 82 -13.08 16.28 1.71
CA PRO A 82 -14.02 15.16 1.82
C PRO A 82 -14.03 14.33 0.53
N VAL A 83 -14.00 13.02 0.67
CA VAL A 83 -14.09 12.05 -0.44
C VAL A 83 -15.13 11.00 -0.09
N THR A 84 -16.28 11.05 -0.72
CA THR A 84 -17.33 10.05 -0.50
C THR A 84 -17.31 9.04 -1.64
N ILE A 85 -16.86 7.81 -1.36
CA ILE A 85 -16.85 6.71 -2.34
C ILE A 85 -18.20 5.99 -2.32
N ALA A 86 -18.74 5.73 -1.12
CA ALA A 86 -20.03 5.07 -0.90
C ALA A 86 -20.60 5.43 0.47
N ASN A 87 -21.89 5.67 0.55
CA ASN A 87 -22.59 5.89 1.80
C ASN A 87 -23.13 4.55 2.32
N PHE A 88 -22.35 3.90 3.18
CA PHE A 88 -22.83 2.73 3.91
C PHE A 88 -23.49 3.17 5.22
N GLN A 89 -24.80 2.98 5.32
CA GLN A 89 -25.49 3.19 6.58
C GLN A 89 -25.11 2.08 7.57
N PRO A 90 -24.77 2.43 8.82
CA PRO A 90 -24.45 1.42 9.83
C PRO A 90 -25.68 0.54 10.13
N ILE A 91 -25.48 -0.77 10.18
CA ILE A 91 -26.51 -1.72 10.56
C ILE A 91 -26.63 -1.72 12.07
N GLN A 92 -27.85 -1.50 12.58
CA GLN A 92 -28.15 -1.59 14.01
C GLN A 92 -28.72 -2.99 14.31
N ILE A 93 -27.96 -3.78 15.06
CA ILE A 93 -28.39 -5.10 15.53
C ILE A 93 -28.35 -5.08 17.06
N GLY A 94 -29.52 -5.17 17.72
CA GLY A 94 -29.60 -5.32 19.17
C GLY A 94 -28.92 -4.20 20.00
N GLY A 95 -28.95 -2.95 19.51
CA GLY A 95 -28.31 -1.81 20.21
C GLY A 95 -26.83 -1.57 19.89
N LEU A 96 -26.18 -2.44 19.13
CA LEU A 96 -24.82 -2.26 18.61
C LEU A 96 -24.85 -1.65 17.21
N ARG A 97 -24.07 -0.60 16.98
CA ARG A 97 -23.88 0.01 15.65
C ARG A 97 -22.67 -0.60 15.00
N ILE A 98 -22.87 -1.48 14.02
CA ILE A 98 -21.80 -2.12 13.26
C ILE A 98 -21.60 -1.34 11.97
N SER A 99 -20.41 -0.83 11.73
CA SER A 99 -20.04 -0.21 10.46
C SER A 99 -19.94 -1.29 9.38
N VAL A 100 -20.79 -1.21 8.37
CA VAL A 100 -20.74 -2.12 7.20
C VAL A 100 -19.39 -2.02 6.51
N ALA A 101 -18.81 -0.81 6.41
CA ALA A 101 -17.49 -0.61 5.83
C ALA A 101 -16.39 -1.39 6.57
N ALA A 102 -16.45 -1.48 7.91
CA ALA A 102 -15.49 -2.26 8.68
C ALA A 102 -15.58 -3.76 8.40
N VAL A 103 -16.80 -4.30 8.31
CA VAL A 103 -17.02 -5.72 8.01
C VAL A 103 -16.53 -6.05 6.59
N ILE A 104 -16.87 -5.22 5.61
CA ILE A 104 -16.40 -5.37 4.22
C ILE A 104 -14.87 -5.34 4.17
N THR A 105 -14.24 -4.37 4.84
CA THR A 105 -12.78 -4.26 4.91
C THR A 105 -12.13 -5.51 5.47
N LEU A 106 -12.70 -6.08 6.54
CA LEU A 106 -12.17 -7.28 7.18
C LEU A 106 -12.28 -8.51 6.26
N ILE A 107 -13.44 -8.70 5.61
CA ILE A 107 -13.66 -9.83 4.69
C ILE A 107 -12.73 -9.73 3.48
N ILE A 108 -12.69 -8.56 2.83
CA ILE A 108 -11.84 -8.38 1.63
C ILE A 108 -10.36 -8.42 2.01
N GLY A 109 -9.98 -7.87 3.18
CA GLY A 109 -8.62 -7.98 3.70
C GLY A 109 -8.19 -9.44 3.88
N ALA A 110 -9.05 -10.29 4.46
CA ALA A 110 -8.79 -11.71 4.61
C ALA A 110 -8.66 -12.43 3.25
N VAL A 111 -9.50 -12.09 2.27
CA VAL A 111 -9.42 -12.62 0.89
C VAL A 111 -8.11 -12.21 0.20
N ILE A 112 -7.73 -10.93 0.32
CA ILE A 112 -6.46 -10.43 -0.24
C ILE A 112 -5.26 -11.14 0.42
N MET A 113 -5.28 -11.33 1.75
CA MET A 113 -4.23 -12.07 2.46
C MET A 113 -4.12 -13.51 1.97
N ALA A 114 -5.24 -14.22 1.88
CA ALA A 114 -5.26 -15.59 1.39
C ALA A 114 -4.73 -15.65 -0.06
N GLY A 115 -5.18 -14.74 -0.92
CA GLY A 115 -4.73 -14.61 -2.29
C GLY A 115 -3.23 -14.33 -2.40
N LEU A 116 -2.70 -13.39 -1.61
CA LEU A 116 -1.28 -13.07 -1.58
C LEU A 116 -0.43 -14.24 -1.07
N THR A 117 -0.88 -14.91 -0.03
CA THR A 117 -0.20 -16.11 0.52
C THR A 117 -0.16 -17.23 -0.51
N LEU A 118 -1.28 -17.50 -1.20
CA LEU A 118 -1.33 -18.47 -2.29
C LEU A 118 -0.44 -18.06 -3.47
N PHE A 119 -0.45 -16.79 -3.84
CA PHE A 119 0.40 -16.25 -4.90
C PHE A 119 1.89 -16.48 -4.59
N ILE A 120 2.34 -16.13 -3.38
CA ILE A 120 3.74 -16.27 -2.98
C ILE A 120 4.16 -17.74 -2.93
N ASN A 121 3.34 -18.62 -2.36
CA ASN A 121 3.69 -20.02 -2.20
C ASN A 121 3.53 -20.85 -3.50
N LYS A 122 2.57 -20.52 -4.35
CA LYS A 122 2.20 -21.34 -5.51
C LYS A 122 2.83 -20.86 -6.82
N THR A 123 3.19 -19.57 -6.97
CA THR A 123 3.72 -19.03 -8.24
C THR A 123 5.24 -19.07 -8.29
N LYS A 124 5.80 -19.12 -9.51
CA LYS A 124 7.24 -19.03 -9.73
C LYS A 124 7.82 -17.70 -9.26
N ILE A 125 7.08 -16.60 -9.48
CA ILE A 125 7.49 -15.24 -9.05
C ILE A 125 7.48 -15.15 -7.53
N GLY A 126 6.44 -15.66 -6.86
CA GLY A 126 6.35 -15.66 -5.40
C GLY A 126 7.49 -16.45 -4.75
N ARG A 127 7.80 -17.64 -5.26
CA ARG A 127 8.95 -18.43 -4.78
C ARG A 127 10.28 -17.73 -5.01
N ALA A 128 10.43 -17.02 -6.14
CA ALA A 128 11.61 -16.21 -6.39
C ALA A 128 11.70 -15.01 -5.41
N MET A 129 10.56 -14.42 -5.01
CA MET A 129 10.53 -13.39 -3.96
C MET A 129 11.03 -13.93 -2.62
N LEU A 130 10.59 -15.12 -2.21
CA LEU A 130 11.07 -15.78 -0.99
C LEU A 130 12.57 -16.03 -1.07
N ALA A 131 13.06 -16.63 -2.15
CA ALA A 131 14.49 -16.91 -2.32
C ALA A 131 15.34 -15.63 -2.24
N VAL A 132 14.90 -14.53 -2.88
CA VAL A 132 15.60 -13.22 -2.84
C VAL A 132 15.55 -12.60 -1.45
N SER A 133 14.50 -12.87 -0.65
CA SER A 133 14.38 -12.35 0.71
C SER A 133 15.32 -13.06 1.70
N GLU A 134 15.62 -14.33 1.47
CA GLU A 134 16.55 -15.11 2.30
C GLU A 134 18.02 -14.81 1.94
N ASP A 135 18.38 -14.97 0.68
CA ASP A 135 19.75 -14.69 0.21
C ASP A 135 19.74 -14.21 -1.25
N ARG A 136 20.10 -12.93 -1.42
CA ARG A 136 20.18 -12.29 -2.75
C ARG A 136 21.30 -12.88 -3.60
N GLY A 137 22.44 -13.24 -3.00
CA GLY A 137 23.60 -13.79 -3.69
C GLY A 137 23.30 -15.20 -4.22
N ALA A 138 22.77 -16.07 -3.36
CA ALA A 138 22.36 -17.42 -3.73
C ALA A 138 21.26 -17.41 -4.80
N ALA A 139 20.26 -16.54 -4.67
CA ALA A 139 19.22 -16.39 -5.67
C ALA A 139 19.77 -15.96 -7.04
N GLN A 140 20.76 -15.08 -7.06
CA GLN A 140 21.40 -14.63 -8.29
C GLN A 140 22.19 -15.76 -8.97
N LEU A 141 22.90 -16.57 -8.19
CA LEU A 141 23.61 -17.76 -8.69
C LEU A 141 22.65 -18.80 -9.29
N MET A 142 21.43 -18.89 -8.79
CA MET A 142 20.37 -19.75 -9.34
C MET A 142 19.67 -19.16 -10.55
N GLY A 143 20.18 -18.04 -11.12
CA GLY A 143 19.66 -17.40 -12.32
C GLY A 143 18.44 -16.50 -12.09
N ILE A 144 18.10 -16.16 -10.84
CA ILE A 144 16.98 -15.26 -10.55
C ILE A 144 17.43 -13.80 -10.75
N ASN A 145 16.68 -13.05 -11.54
CA ASN A 145 16.91 -11.63 -11.71
C ASN A 145 16.42 -10.86 -10.49
N VAL A 146 17.30 -10.66 -9.51
CA VAL A 146 17.01 -10.00 -8.24
C VAL A 146 16.41 -8.61 -8.43
N ASN A 147 16.90 -7.86 -9.43
CA ASN A 147 16.40 -6.51 -9.70
C ASN A 147 14.94 -6.51 -10.14
N MET A 148 14.56 -7.44 -11.02
CA MET A 148 13.18 -7.59 -11.48
C MET A 148 12.25 -8.00 -10.33
N ILE A 149 12.69 -8.95 -9.50
CA ILE A 149 11.89 -9.44 -8.37
C ILE A 149 11.61 -8.32 -7.37
N ILE A 150 12.61 -7.50 -7.03
CA ILE A 150 12.40 -6.36 -6.11
C ILE A 150 11.40 -5.37 -6.72
N THR A 151 11.53 -5.01 -8.00
CA THR A 151 10.60 -4.10 -8.68
C THR A 151 9.16 -4.65 -8.68
N VAL A 152 8.99 -5.95 -8.96
CA VAL A 152 7.67 -6.60 -8.92
C VAL A 152 7.09 -6.61 -7.50
N THR A 153 7.92 -6.84 -6.47
CA THR A 153 7.49 -6.77 -5.07
C THR A 153 6.98 -5.38 -4.70
N PHE A 154 7.69 -4.32 -5.12
CA PHE A 154 7.24 -2.94 -4.94
C PHE A 154 5.94 -2.64 -5.69
N ALA A 155 5.79 -3.14 -6.92
CA ALA A 155 4.57 -2.99 -7.71
C ALA A 155 3.36 -3.62 -7.01
N ILE A 156 3.50 -4.85 -6.51
CA ILE A 156 2.43 -5.56 -5.79
C ILE A 156 2.10 -4.82 -4.48
N GLY A 157 3.11 -4.43 -3.68
CA GLY A 157 2.91 -3.69 -2.44
C GLY A 157 2.20 -2.36 -2.67
N SER A 158 2.52 -1.66 -3.75
CA SER A 158 1.87 -0.39 -4.12
C SER A 158 0.44 -0.58 -4.64
N ALA A 159 0.16 -1.66 -5.36
CA ALA A 159 -1.20 -2.02 -5.75
C ALA A 159 -2.07 -2.33 -4.51
N LEU A 160 -1.52 -3.07 -3.54
CA LEU A 160 -2.18 -3.33 -2.26
C LEU A 160 -2.41 -2.05 -1.44
N ALA A 161 -1.49 -1.09 -1.49
CA ALA A 161 -1.67 0.21 -0.86
C ALA A 161 -2.83 1.01 -1.47
N ALA A 162 -3.10 0.88 -2.77
CA ALA A 162 -4.27 1.48 -3.42
C ALA A 162 -5.58 0.86 -2.92
N PHE A 163 -5.62 -0.48 -2.74
CA PHE A 163 -6.76 -1.12 -2.09
C PHE A 163 -6.93 -0.64 -0.64
N ALA A 164 -5.83 -0.55 0.12
CA ALA A 164 -5.87 -0.04 1.48
C ALA A 164 -6.41 1.40 1.54
N SER A 165 -6.05 2.27 0.58
CA SER A 165 -6.58 3.63 0.51
C SER A 165 -8.09 3.66 0.26
N THR A 166 -8.61 2.75 -0.56
CA THR A 166 -10.05 2.63 -0.82
C THR A 166 -10.80 2.27 0.46
N PHE A 167 -10.32 1.27 1.20
CA PHE A 167 -10.95 0.86 2.46
C PHE A 167 -10.79 1.91 3.55
N TYR A 168 -9.69 2.63 3.58
CA TYR A 168 -9.49 3.73 4.50
C TYR A 168 -10.52 4.85 4.27
N LEU A 169 -10.73 5.24 3.01
CA LEU A 169 -11.70 6.26 2.64
C LEU A 169 -13.17 5.82 2.85
N MET A 170 -13.45 4.51 2.81
CA MET A 170 -14.77 3.98 3.18
C MET A 170 -15.07 4.15 4.68
N GLN A 171 -14.04 4.13 5.53
CA GLN A 171 -14.19 4.31 6.98
C GLN A 171 -14.09 5.78 7.39
N ILE A 172 -13.14 6.51 6.81
CA ILE A 172 -12.86 7.91 7.08
C ILE A 172 -12.89 8.64 5.73
N PRO A 173 -14.04 9.24 5.35
CA PRO A 173 -14.24 9.84 4.04
C PRO A 173 -13.54 11.21 3.90
N ASN A 174 -12.30 11.29 4.33
CA ASN A 174 -11.48 12.50 4.27
C ASN A 174 -10.08 12.17 3.79
N THR A 175 -9.51 13.02 2.93
CA THR A 175 -8.12 12.93 2.51
C THR A 175 -7.34 14.17 2.92
N SER A 176 -6.10 13.97 3.36
CA SER A 176 -5.15 15.03 3.69
C SER A 176 -3.74 14.64 3.24
N PRO A 177 -2.82 15.60 3.06
CA PRO A 177 -1.44 15.29 2.66
C PRO A 177 -0.67 14.44 3.66
N THR A 178 -1.09 14.39 4.90
CA THR A 178 -0.48 13.59 5.98
C THR A 178 -1.21 12.29 6.27
N LEU A 179 -2.27 11.97 5.51
CA LEU A 179 -3.13 10.80 5.73
C LEU A 179 -2.35 9.49 5.81
N GLY A 180 -1.28 9.35 5.00
CA GLY A 180 -0.48 8.14 4.93
C GLY A 180 0.40 7.86 6.16
N SER A 181 0.66 8.87 7.00
CA SER A 181 1.60 8.74 8.12
C SER A 181 1.10 7.76 9.18
N MET A 182 -0.14 7.90 9.65
CA MET A 182 -0.71 7.02 10.68
C MET A 182 -0.92 5.58 10.21
N PRO A 183 -1.54 5.31 9.05
CA PRO A 183 -1.62 3.95 8.50
C PRO A 183 -0.24 3.34 8.25
N GLY A 184 0.74 4.13 7.81
CA GLY A 184 2.10 3.67 7.58
C GLY A 184 2.80 3.20 8.85
N ILE A 185 2.68 3.96 9.95
CA ILE A 185 3.23 3.57 11.25
C ILE A 185 2.53 2.32 11.80
N LYS A 186 1.19 2.27 11.73
CA LYS A 186 0.42 1.10 12.16
C LYS A 186 0.79 -0.16 11.38
N ALA A 187 0.91 -0.07 10.05
CA ALA A 187 1.32 -1.19 9.23
C ALA A 187 2.75 -1.66 9.54
N PHE A 188 3.67 -0.72 9.81
CA PHE A 188 5.02 -1.06 10.20
C PHE A 188 5.05 -1.77 11.56
N THR A 189 4.35 -1.25 12.58
CA THR A 189 4.28 -1.90 13.90
C THR A 189 3.63 -3.26 13.82
N ALA A 190 2.55 -3.42 13.05
CA ALA A 190 1.91 -4.71 12.83
C ALA A 190 2.87 -5.73 12.17
N ALA A 191 3.65 -5.29 11.16
CA ALA A 191 4.63 -6.14 10.51
C ALA A 191 5.76 -6.56 11.47
N VAL A 192 6.19 -5.67 12.37
CA VAL A 192 7.23 -5.99 13.37
C VAL A 192 6.71 -6.95 14.43
N ILE A 193 5.53 -6.68 14.99
CA ILE A 193 4.91 -7.52 16.04
C ILE A 193 4.52 -8.90 15.47
N GLY A 194 3.97 -8.91 14.26
CA GLY A 194 3.56 -10.14 13.58
C GLY A 194 4.70 -10.99 13.04
N GLY A 195 5.92 -10.44 13.04
CA GLY A 195 7.13 -11.08 12.51
C GLY A 195 7.40 -10.74 11.05
N ILE A 196 8.54 -10.08 10.83
CA ILE A 196 9.00 -9.70 9.48
C ILE A 196 9.24 -10.97 8.65
N GLY A 197 8.56 -11.08 7.50
CA GLY A 197 8.64 -12.24 6.62
C GLY A 197 7.43 -13.18 6.69
N SER A 198 6.55 -13.05 7.69
CA SER A 198 5.32 -13.83 7.81
C SER A 198 4.11 -12.98 7.42
N ILE A 199 3.48 -13.28 6.27
CA ILE A 199 2.28 -12.56 5.81
C ILE A 199 1.11 -12.72 6.79
N PRO A 200 0.75 -13.96 7.24
CA PRO A 200 -0.30 -14.12 8.23
C PRO A 200 0.02 -13.43 9.57
N GLY A 201 1.30 -13.46 9.97
CA GLY A 201 1.76 -12.79 11.19
C GLY A 201 1.56 -11.27 11.13
N ALA A 202 1.99 -10.64 10.05
CA ALA A 202 1.83 -9.18 9.86
C ALA A 202 0.38 -8.72 9.83
N MET A 203 -0.57 -9.60 9.56
CA MET A 203 -1.99 -9.28 9.55
C MET A 203 -2.66 -9.46 10.93
N LEU A 204 -2.09 -10.31 11.78
CA LEU A 204 -2.56 -10.54 13.15
C LEU A 204 -1.91 -9.58 14.16
N GLY A 205 -0.75 -8.99 13.84
CA GLY A 205 -0.06 -8.00 14.65
C GLY A 205 -0.69 -6.62 14.52
#